data_0878fd980344a12fdf407e389c5c29d7
#
_entry.id   0878fd980344a12fdf407e389c5c29d7
#
_cell.length_a   1.000
_cell.length_b   1.000
_cell.length_c   1.000
_cell.angle_alpha   90.00
_cell.angle_beta   90.00
_cell.angle_gamma   90.00
#
_symmetry.space_group_name_H-M   'P 1'
#
loop_
_entity.id
_entity.type
_entity.pdbx_description
1 polymer ?
#
loop_
_entity_poly.entity_id
_entity_poly.type
_entity_poly.pdbx_seq_one_letter_code
_entity_poly.pdbx_strand_id
1 'polypeptide(L)'
;MTAAAWNQLPEVRSPVGRTAADLLAEGPRRQALPGLEPMYRDIVDYIVRCTHRIWGRKDIGLCRSHCAESCVVRTSDGPSRGIETVVQGTLSALSALSAFADRQGIAEDVIWSEDAPGLFYSSHRITSRSTHEGVDALYGAGTDTAQMATTVADCLERDNLIVEEWLFGDNARAALQMGHSPRAMAIAQAETDRVGDPARHAWRQAWIDRVRSHEPQWPDPDHPACGPARLLDAAWRADLYGKAAGRVSPSIEVCWPTGRNGWGRGYWVGCLVQLRAQLHRFALVIDHWAARPLPHGEVAVALRWSACGVHAGNGPWRPPTGREILVAGSSHHVLRNGRIVRDQTVFDELAVLRQVHGGLGAQAPAEGVR
;
A
#
# COMPACT_ATOMS: atom_id res chain seq x y z
N MET A 1 -17.84 -7.43 12.81
CA MET A 1 -17.41 -6.57 13.95
C MET A 1 -18.53 -5.62 14.28
N THR A 2 -18.92 -5.48 15.54
CA THR A 2 -19.94 -4.53 15.98
C THR A 2 -19.36 -3.11 15.91
N ALA A 3 -20.18 -2.10 15.62
CA ALA A 3 -19.80 -0.69 15.42
C ALA A 3 -18.93 -0.08 16.54
N ALA A 4 -18.88 -0.69 17.71
CA ALA A 4 -18.10 -0.23 18.86
C ALA A 4 -16.64 -0.71 18.87
N ALA A 5 -16.26 -1.71 18.04
CA ALA A 5 -14.97 -2.38 18.18
C ALA A 5 -13.76 -1.53 17.73
N TRP A 6 -13.96 -0.58 16.81
CA TRP A 6 -12.86 0.24 16.28
C TRP A 6 -12.44 1.41 17.21
N ASN A 7 -13.23 1.75 18.24
CA ASN A 7 -13.03 2.91 19.12
C ASN A 7 -12.64 2.54 20.56
N GLN A 8 -12.16 1.34 20.84
CA GLN A 8 -12.11 0.80 22.20
C GLN A 8 -10.84 1.11 23.01
N LEU A 9 -9.79 1.67 22.41
CA LEU A 9 -8.52 1.88 23.10
C LEU A 9 -7.97 3.31 22.86
N PRO A 10 -8.53 4.34 23.51
CA PRO A 10 -8.09 5.72 23.34
C PRO A 10 -6.66 5.98 23.81
N GLU A 11 -6.10 5.10 24.64
CA GLU A 11 -4.71 5.12 25.08
C GLU A 11 -3.73 4.62 24.00
N VAL A 12 -4.17 3.86 23.00
CA VAL A 12 -3.36 3.44 21.85
C VAL A 12 -3.27 4.62 20.88
N ARG A 13 -2.16 5.37 21.00
CA ARG A 13 -2.02 6.66 20.35
C ARG A 13 -1.44 6.56 18.95
N SER A 14 -1.99 7.38 18.05
CA SER A 14 -1.45 7.61 16.71
C SER A 14 0.01 8.07 16.71
N PRO A 15 0.83 7.63 15.74
CA PRO A 15 2.10 8.28 15.44
C PRO A 15 1.94 9.70 14.87
N VAL A 16 0.79 10.04 14.31
CA VAL A 16 0.54 11.35 13.70
C VAL A 16 0.80 12.50 14.68
N GLY A 17 1.66 13.44 14.28
CA GLY A 17 2.01 14.61 15.09
C GLY A 17 2.96 14.33 16.25
N ARG A 18 3.55 13.13 16.34
CA ARG A 18 4.54 12.79 17.38
C ARG A 18 5.95 12.73 16.81
N THR A 19 6.94 13.05 17.64
CA THR A 19 8.35 12.90 17.27
C THR A 19 8.81 11.44 17.37
N ALA A 20 9.92 11.11 16.71
CA ALA A 20 10.53 9.79 16.85
C ALA A 20 10.88 9.46 18.31
N ALA A 21 11.33 10.45 19.09
CA ALA A 21 11.63 10.28 20.52
C ALA A 21 10.36 9.91 21.31
N ASP A 22 9.22 10.55 21.03
CA ASP A 22 7.94 10.23 21.68
C ASP A 22 7.45 8.82 21.33
N LEU A 23 7.63 8.42 20.06
CA LEU A 23 7.20 7.10 19.57
C LEU A 23 8.04 5.98 20.15
N LEU A 24 9.36 6.20 20.32
CA LEU A 24 10.31 5.21 20.81
C LEU A 24 10.53 5.28 22.33
N ALA A 25 9.89 6.21 23.05
CA ALA A 25 9.98 6.31 24.49
C ALA A 25 9.48 5.02 25.17
N GLU A 26 10.11 4.61 26.27
CA GLU A 26 9.64 3.49 27.09
C GLU A 26 8.40 3.87 27.89
N GLY A 27 7.68 2.86 28.38
CA GLY A 27 6.49 3.08 29.19
C GLY A 27 5.67 1.79 29.42
N PRO A 28 4.64 1.86 30.27
CA PRO A 28 3.81 0.70 30.58
C PRO A 28 3.00 0.23 29.37
N ARG A 29 2.65 -1.06 29.36
CA ARG A 29 1.73 -1.64 28.38
C ARG A 29 0.34 -1.00 28.51
N ARG A 30 -0.26 -0.65 27.38
CA ARG A 30 -1.55 0.06 27.27
C ARG A 30 -2.64 -0.77 26.60
N GLN A 31 -2.27 -1.90 26.02
CA GLN A 31 -3.18 -2.79 25.29
C GLN A 31 -2.87 -4.24 25.66
N ALA A 32 -3.90 -5.07 25.75
CA ALA A 32 -3.71 -6.52 25.82
C ALA A 32 -3.14 -6.99 24.47
N LEU A 33 -1.93 -7.54 24.53
CA LEU A 33 -1.21 -8.04 23.36
C LEU A 33 -0.77 -9.47 23.66
N PRO A 34 -1.68 -10.45 23.57
CA PRO A 34 -1.33 -11.83 23.83
C PRO A 34 -0.22 -12.28 22.87
N GLY A 35 0.78 -12.98 23.39
CA GLY A 35 1.91 -13.48 22.62
C GLY A 35 3.00 -12.46 22.27
N LEU A 36 2.74 -11.15 22.32
CA LEU A 36 3.74 -10.13 21.99
C LEU A 36 4.73 -9.90 23.15
N GLU A 37 5.98 -9.60 22.79
CA GLU A 37 7.05 -9.30 23.75
C GLU A 37 6.64 -8.18 24.73
N PRO A 38 7.05 -8.26 26.02
CA PRO A 38 6.63 -7.29 27.06
C PRO A 38 7.04 -5.84 26.77
N MET A 39 8.05 -5.63 25.96
CA MET A 39 8.52 -4.29 25.60
C MET A 39 7.53 -3.49 24.75
N TYR A 40 6.63 -4.15 24.05
CA TYR A 40 5.62 -3.49 23.22
C TYR A 40 4.42 -3.06 24.05
N ARG A 41 4.10 -1.78 24.01
CA ARG A 41 3.05 -1.15 24.83
C ARG A 41 1.66 -1.32 24.25
N ASP A 42 1.57 -1.28 22.92
CA ASP A 42 0.36 -1.43 22.10
C ASP A 42 0.76 -1.82 20.67
N ILE A 43 -0.21 -2.12 19.82
CA ILE A 43 0.04 -2.54 18.44
C ILE A 43 0.73 -1.44 17.60
N VAL A 44 0.43 -0.17 17.86
CA VAL A 44 1.11 0.95 17.17
C VAL A 44 2.58 1.00 17.56
N ASP A 45 2.87 0.82 18.85
CA ASP A 45 4.25 0.76 19.37
C ASP A 45 5.02 -0.43 18.79
N TYR A 46 4.38 -1.61 18.66
CA TYR A 46 4.95 -2.78 18.00
C TYR A 46 5.38 -2.45 16.56
N ILE A 47 4.47 -1.94 15.73
CA ILE A 47 4.74 -1.60 14.34
C ILE A 47 5.85 -0.55 14.20
N VAL A 48 5.75 0.56 14.97
CA VAL A 48 6.75 1.64 14.92
C VAL A 48 8.14 1.15 15.32
N ARG A 49 8.24 0.34 16.39
CA ARG A 49 9.53 -0.18 16.86
C ARG A 49 10.11 -1.23 15.92
N CYS A 50 9.29 -2.16 15.40
CA CYS A 50 9.76 -3.14 14.42
C CYS A 50 10.30 -2.44 13.16
N THR A 51 9.53 -1.51 12.60
CA THR A 51 9.97 -0.72 11.44
C THR A 51 11.27 0.03 11.72
N HIS A 52 11.36 0.72 12.85
CA HIS A 52 12.56 1.46 13.22
C HIS A 52 13.77 0.54 13.45
N ARG A 53 13.60 -0.58 14.15
CA ARG A 53 14.70 -1.52 14.40
C ARG A 53 15.22 -2.15 13.11
N ILE A 54 14.33 -2.66 12.27
CA ILE A 54 14.71 -3.33 11.00
C ILE A 54 15.32 -2.33 10.03
N TRP A 55 14.63 -1.22 9.74
CA TRP A 55 15.01 -0.30 8.68
C TRP A 55 15.89 0.87 9.14
N GLY A 56 15.69 1.38 10.33
CA GLY A 56 16.47 2.49 10.90
C GLY A 56 17.78 2.01 11.52
N ARG A 57 17.71 0.99 12.38
CA ARG A 57 18.89 0.46 13.10
C ARG A 57 19.59 -0.67 12.36
N LYS A 58 19.00 -1.20 11.30
CA LYS A 58 19.52 -2.33 10.49
C LYS A 58 19.58 -3.65 11.27
N ASP A 59 18.75 -3.82 12.28
CA ASP A 59 18.62 -5.06 13.04
C ASP A 59 17.84 -6.11 12.23
N ILE A 60 18.30 -6.47 11.03
CA ILE A 60 17.56 -7.31 10.06
C ILE A 60 17.27 -8.70 10.61
N GLY A 61 18.13 -9.20 11.49
CA GLY A 61 17.90 -10.45 12.21
C GLY A 61 16.57 -10.50 12.97
N LEU A 62 15.98 -9.33 13.29
CA LEU A 62 14.67 -9.21 13.91
C LEU A 62 13.56 -9.83 13.05
N CYS A 63 13.70 -9.84 11.74
CA CYS A 63 12.74 -10.50 10.84
C CYS A 63 12.53 -11.97 11.25
N ARG A 64 13.60 -12.69 11.70
CA ARG A 64 13.51 -14.10 12.10
C ARG A 64 12.73 -14.34 13.39
N SER A 65 12.62 -13.34 14.26
CA SER A 65 11.86 -13.43 15.51
C SER A 65 10.48 -12.76 15.42
N HIS A 66 10.25 -11.94 14.39
CA HIS A 66 9.02 -11.15 14.25
C HIS A 66 8.22 -11.45 12.96
N CYS A 67 8.67 -12.39 12.13
CA CYS A 67 7.87 -12.91 11.03
C CYS A 67 7.73 -14.43 11.20
N ALA A 68 6.58 -14.96 10.83
CA ALA A 68 6.35 -16.39 10.82
C ALA A 68 7.28 -17.09 9.80
N GLU A 69 7.69 -18.31 10.11
CA GLU A 69 8.51 -19.12 9.17
C GLU A 69 7.85 -19.22 7.78
N SER A 70 6.52 -19.31 7.75
CA SER A 70 5.70 -19.35 6.54
C SER A 70 5.20 -17.99 6.08
N CYS A 71 5.74 -16.88 6.59
CA CYS A 71 5.31 -15.53 6.25
C CYS A 71 5.23 -15.33 4.73
N VAL A 72 4.19 -14.65 4.29
CA VAL A 72 3.98 -14.31 2.88
C VAL A 72 3.96 -12.80 2.71
N VAL A 73 4.96 -12.27 2.03
CA VAL A 73 4.99 -10.85 1.63
C VAL A 73 4.51 -10.75 0.19
N ARG A 74 3.47 -9.95 -0.03
CA ARG A 74 2.86 -9.70 -1.34
C ARG A 74 3.20 -8.29 -1.80
N THR A 75 3.80 -8.20 -2.96
CA THR A 75 4.06 -6.95 -3.66
C THR A 75 3.33 -6.95 -5.00
N SER A 76 3.39 -5.85 -5.72
CA SER A 76 2.89 -5.78 -7.11
C SER A 76 3.64 -6.71 -8.07
N ASP A 77 4.84 -7.16 -7.69
CA ASP A 77 5.67 -8.10 -8.47
C ASP A 77 5.34 -9.57 -8.21
N GLY A 78 4.64 -9.85 -7.14
CA GLY A 78 4.25 -11.20 -6.74
C GLY A 78 4.49 -11.50 -5.27
N PRO A 79 4.15 -12.72 -4.82
CA PRO A 79 4.36 -13.15 -3.44
C PRO A 79 5.78 -13.67 -3.24
N SER A 80 6.41 -13.24 -2.15
CA SER A 80 7.59 -13.86 -1.57
C SER A 80 7.18 -14.71 -0.37
N ARG A 81 7.69 -15.93 -0.26
CA ARG A 81 7.29 -16.87 0.79
C ARG A 81 8.48 -17.31 1.60
N GLY A 82 8.28 -17.39 2.90
CA GLY A 82 9.26 -17.86 3.86
C GLY A 82 10.19 -16.76 4.37
N ILE A 83 10.58 -16.93 5.63
CA ILE A 83 11.32 -15.92 6.39
C ILE A 83 12.68 -15.58 5.75
N GLU A 84 13.42 -16.55 5.22
CA GLU A 84 14.72 -16.28 4.62
C GLU A 84 14.60 -15.48 3.33
N THR A 85 13.50 -15.63 2.56
CA THR A 85 13.20 -14.78 1.41
C THR A 85 12.93 -13.33 1.85
N VAL A 86 12.22 -13.13 2.97
CA VAL A 86 11.97 -11.80 3.55
C VAL A 86 13.30 -11.16 3.98
N VAL A 87 14.14 -11.90 4.70
CA VAL A 87 15.47 -11.43 5.12
C VAL A 87 16.33 -11.03 3.92
N GLN A 88 16.39 -11.89 2.90
CA GLN A 88 17.17 -11.61 1.70
C GLN A 88 16.64 -10.39 0.93
N GLY A 89 15.33 -10.25 0.81
CA GLY A 89 14.71 -9.09 0.19
C GLY A 89 15.04 -7.79 0.93
N THR A 90 14.99 -7.82 2.27
CA THR A 90 15.34 -6.68 3.13
C THR A 90 16.82 -6.29 2.98
N LEU A 91 17.72 -7.29 2.99
CA LEU A 91 19.15 -7.07 2.75
C LEU A 91 19.41 -6.45 1.39
N SER A 92 18.77 -6.97 0.34
CA SER A 92 18.91 -6.45 -1.03
C SER A 92 18.46 -4.99 -1.14
N ALA A 93 17.30 -4.65 -0.57
CA ALA A 93 16.80 -3.28 -0.54
C ALA A 93 17.73 -2.33 0.23
N LEU A 94 18.30 -2.77 1.35
CA LEU A 94 19.23 -1.96 2.13
C LEU A 94 20.59 -1.79 1.44
N SER A 95 21.07 -2.79 0.70
CA SER A 95 22.33 -2.70 -0.03
C SER A 95 22.28 -1.70 -1.19
N ALA A 96 21.09 -1.51 -1.77
CA ALA A 96 20.87 -0.58 -2.88
C ALA A 96 20.57 0.85 -2.43
N LEU A 97 19.87 1.00 -1.29
CA LEU A 97 19.27 2.27 -0.85
C LEU A 97 19.87 2.73 0.48
N SER A 98 21.09 3.29 0.46
CA SER A 98 21.79 3.83 1.64
C SER A 98 21.72 2.93 2.86
N ALA A 99 22.50 1.86 2.82
CA ALA A 99 22.46 0.85 3.87
C ALA A 99 22.68 1.42 5.27
N PHE A 100 23.46 2.50 5.42
CA PHE A 100 23.94 2.88 6.75
C PHE A 100 23.74 4.33 7.16
N ALA A 101 23.71 5.30 6.25
CA ALA A 101 23.78 6.69 6.67
C ALA A 101 22.43 7.41 6.71
N ASP A 102 21.66 7.34 5.64
CA ASP A 102 20.62 8.35 5.40
C ASP A 102 19.20 7.84 5.43
N ARG A 103 18.98 6.51 5.54
CA ARG A 103 17.60 6.02 5.53
C ARG A 103 16.90 6.40 6.82
N GLN A 104 16.13 7.46 6.74
CA GLN A 104 15.23 7.90 7.78
C GLN A 104 13.81 7.49 7.37
N GLY A 105 13.19 6.69 8.19
CA GLY A 105 11.79 6.33 8.03
C GLY A 105 11.27 5.80 9.35
N ILE A 106 10.18 6.39 9.78
CA ILE A 106 9.37 5.85 10.85
C ILE A 106 7.95 5.76 10.33
N ALA A 107 7.18 4.81 10.78
CA ALA A 107 5.77 4.75 10.41
C ALA A 107 5.09 6.05 10.81
N GLU A 108 4.64 6.84 9.82
CA GLU A 108 4.01 8.14 10.03
C GLU A 108 2.56 8.01 10.45
N ASP A 109 1.90 6.96 10.00
CA ASP A 109 0.53 6.64 10.37
C ASP A 109 0.39 5.13 10.52
N VAL A 110 -0.34 4.68 11.54
CA VAL A 110 -0.67 3.27 11.77
C VAL A 110 -2.17 3.20 12.06
N ILE A 111 -2.91 2.61 11.14
CA ILE A 111 -4.34 2.36 11.26
C ILE A 111 -4.51 0.87 11.45
N TRP A 112 -5.19 0.45 12.50
CA TRP A 112 -5.23 -0.94 12.92
C TRP A 112 -6.62 -1.41 13.30
N SER A 113 -6.81 -2.74 13.29
CA SER A 113 -7.98 -3.43 13.85
C SER A 113 -7.53 -4.72 14.54
N GLU A 114 -8.35 -5.23 15.42
CA GLU A 114 -8.24 -6.59 15.96
C GLU A 114 -9.35 -7.42 15.27
N ASP A 115 -8.98 -8.19 14.27
CA ASP A 115 -9.91 -8.92 13.40
C ASP A 115 -10.46 -10.18 14.08
N ALA A 116 -9.69 -10.72 15.02
CA ALA A 116 -10.08 -11.77 15.96
C ALA A 116 -9.21 -11.65 17.21
N PRO A 117 -9.57 -12.26 18.35
CA PRO A 117 -8.77 -12.19 19.56
C PRO A 117 -7.30 -12.54 19.31
N GLY A 118 -6.39 -11.59 19.55
CA GLY A 118 -4.95 -11.72 19.32
C GLY A 118 -4.51 -11.72 17.86
N LEU A 119 -5.41 -11.52 16.91
CA LEU A 119 -5.10 -11.35 15.49
C LEU A 119 -5.26 -9.88 15.14
N PHE A 120 -4.15 -9.18 15.02
CA PHE A 120 -4.13 -7.78 14.67
C PHE A 120 -3.87 -7.58 13.18
N TYR A 121 -4.55 -6.61 12.61
CA TYR A 121 -4.23 -6.04 11.32
C TYR A 121 -3.72 -4.61 11.51
N SER A 122 -2.65 -4.27 10.81
CA SER A 122 -2.18 -2.90 10.76
C SER A 122 -1.96 -2.47 9.31
N SER A 123 -2.37 -1.25 8.99
CA SER A 123 -2.00 -0.56 7.75
C SER A 123 -1.15 0.63 8.14
N HIS A 124 0.12 0.62 7.78
CA HIS A 124 1.03 1.69 8.18
C HIS A 124 1.74 2.31 6.98
N ARG A 125 1.70 3.64 6.95
CA ARG A 125 2.34 4.44 5.91
C ARG A 125 3.69 4.91 6.39
N ILE A 126 4.68 4.69 5.54
CA ILE A 126 6.07 5.05 5.79
C ILE A 126 6.52 5.96 4.67
N THR A 127 7.05 7.14 5.00
CA THR A 127 7.84 7.95 4.08
C THR A 127 9.31 7.82 4.48
N SER A 128 10.12 7.30 3.58
CA SER A 128 11.56 7.13 3.81
C SER A 128 12.36 8.00 2.86
N ARG A 129 13.45 8.56 3.37
CA ARG A 129 14.50 9.18 2.58
C ARG A 129 15.68 8.23 2.49
N SER A 130 16.27 8.08 1.32
CA SER A 130 17.49 7.31 1.09
C SER A 130 18.22 7.83 -0.13
N THR A 131 19.51 7.49 -0.27
CA THR A 131 20.30 7.74 -1.47
C THR A 131 20.45 6.42 -2.23
N HIS A 132 20.28 6.42 -3.54
CA HIS A 132 20.46 5.24 -4.39
C HIS A 132 21.95 5.04 -4.70
N GLU A 133 22.65 4.30 -3.84
CA GLU A 133 24.11 4.12 -3.88
C GLU A 133 24.55 2.82 -4.58
N GLY A 134 23.76 1.76 -4.40
CA GLY A 134 24.11 0.43 -4.88
C GLY A 134 23.32 0.00 -6.12
N VAL A 135 23.57 -1.24 -6.54
CA VAL A 135 22.81 -1.85 -7.64
C VAL A 135 21.48 -2.38 -7.09
N ASP A 136 20.39 -1.95 -7.69
CA ASP A 136 19.03 -2.40 -7.39
C ASP A 136 18.44 -3.16 -8.56
N ALA A 137 17.69 -4.24 -8.28
CA ALA A 137 17.06 -5.04 -9.32
C ALA A 137 15.95 -4.26 -10.07
N LEU A 138 15.34 -3.27 -9.43
CA LEU A 138 14.28 -2.46 -10.01
C LEU A 138 14.83 -1.23 -10.74
N TYR A 139 15.79 -0.52 -10.12
CA TYR A 139 16.31 0.78 -10.60
C TYR A 139 17.65 0.67 -11.34
N GLY A 140 18.36 -0.45 -11.26
CA GLY A 140 19.65 -0.64 -11.89
C GLY A 140 20.82 -0.13 -11.08
N ALA A 141 21.85 0.42 -11.75
CA ALA A 141 23.06 0.94 -11.10
C ALA A 141 22.75 2.17 -10.24
N GLY A 142 23.50 2.32 -9.15
CA GLY A 142 23.40 3.48 -8.27
C GLY A 142 23.53 4.80 -9.02
N THR A 143 22.71 5.76 -8.63
CA THR A 143 22.66 7.12 -9.23
C THR A 143 23.21 8.19 -8.31
N ASP A 144 23.61 7.85 -7.09
CA ASP A 144 24.00 8.76 -6.00
C ASP A 144 22.96 9.88 -5.73
N THR A 145 21.71 9.62 -6.10
CA THR A 145 20.62 10.59 -5.98
C THR A 145 19.78 10.30 -4.74
N ALA A 146 19.55 11.33 -3.94
CA ALA A 146 18.61 11.24 -2.82
C ALA A 146 17.17 11.15 -3.34
N GLN A 147 16.39 10.25 -2.74
CA GLN A 147 15.00 10.05 -3.09
C GLN A 147 14.12 9.96 -1.83
N MET A 148 12.85 10.28 -1.97
CA MET A 148 11.82 10.05 -0.98
C MET A 148 10.80 9.05 -1.52
N ALA A 149 10.69 7.90 -0.86
CA ALA A 149 9.72 6.88 -1.20
C ALA A 149 8.59 6.85 -0.17
N THR A 150 7.37 6.67 -0.66
CA THR A 150 6.21 6.37 0.19
C THR A 150 5.82 4.91 -0.02
N THR A 151 5.73 4.19 1.09
CA THR A 151 5.28 2.79 1.12
C THR A 151 4.14 2.67 2.11
N VAL A 152 3.11 1.90 1.76
CA VAL A 152 2.14 1.39 2.72
C VAL A 152 2.41 -0.09 2.90
N ALA A 153 2.57 -0.51 4.14
CA ALA A 153 2.64 -1.91 4.51
C ALA A 153 1.39 -2.26 5.32
N ASP A 154 0.67 -3.25 4.84
CA ASP A 154 -0.46 -3.83 5.54
C ASP A 154 -0.01 -5.18 6.10
N CYS A 155 0.01 -5.33 7.42
CA CYS A 155 0.47 -6.52 8.09
C CYS A 155 -0.67 -7.21 8.83
N LEU A 156 -0.61 -8.52 8.89
CA LEU A 156 -1.43 -9.36 9.75
C LEU A 156 -0.52 -9.99 10.79
N GLU A 157 -0.76 -9.71 12.07
CA GLU A 157 0.10 -10.10 13.19
C GLU A 157 -0.62 -11.00 14.17
N ARG A 158 0.08 -12.03 14.61
CA ARG A 158 -0.34 -12.95 15.69
C ARG A 158 0.86 -13.44 16.47
N ASP A 159 0.75 -13.49 17.78
CA ASP A 159 1.79 -14.07 18.67
C ASP A 159 3.20 -13.51 18.42
N ASN A 160 3.32 -12.18 18.32
CA ASN A 160 4.55 -11.45 18.00
C ASN A 160 5.08 -11.67 16.56
N LEU A 161 4.33 -12.34 15.70
CA LEU A 161 4.77 -12.70 14.35
C LEU A 161 3.89 -12.05 13.29
N ILE A 162 4.50 -11.41 12.31
CA ILE A 162 3.86 -11.05 11.06
C ILE A 162 3.67 -12.34 10.26
N VAL A 163 2.42 -12.69 9.98
CA VAL A 163 2.06 -13.90 9.22
C VAL A 163 1.84 -13.61 7.75
N GLU A 164 1.33 -12.42 7.43
CA GLU A 164 1.16 -11.91 6.07
C GLU A 164 1.46 -10.42 6.01
N GLU A 165 2.00 -9.98 4.89
CA GLU A 165 2.27 -8.58 4.60
C GLU A 165 1.92 -8.26 3.15
N TRP A 166 1.35 -7.07 2.90
CA TRP A 166 1.15 -6.49 1.58
C TRP A 166 1.90 -5.16 1.50
N LEU A 167 2.79 -5.04 0.53
CA LEU A 167 3.61 -3.85 0.33
C LEU A 167 3.20 -3.12 -0.94
N PHE A 168 2.87 -1.84 -0.80
CA PHE A 168 2.54 -0.94 -1.90
C PHE A 168 3.52 0.24 -1.88
N GLY A 169 4.42 0.30 -2.87
CA GLY A 169 5.40 1.38 -2.99
C GLY A 169 5.10 2.30 -4.18
N ASP A 170 5.36 3.59 -4.04
CA ASP A 170 5.35 4.54 -5.17
C ASP A 170 6.69 4.48 -5.93
N ASN A 171 6.95 3.32 -6.56
CA ASN A 171 8.19 3.04 -7.27
C ASN A 171 8.39 3.94 -8.50
N ALA A 172 7.30 4.34 -9.15
CA ALA A 172 7.40 5.26 -10.29
C ALA A 172 7.88 6.66 -9.86
N ARG A 173 7.45 7.15 -8.70
CA ARG A 173 7.96 8.42 -8.13
C ARG A 173 9.43 8.33 -7.77
N ALA A 174 9.85 7.24 -7.14
CA ALA A 174 11.25 7.01 -6.81
C ALA A 174 12.12 7.01 -8.08
N ALA A 175 11.68 6.30 -9.14
CA ALA A 175 12.35 6.29 -10.43
C ALA A 175 12.53 7.71 -11.01
N LEU A 176 11.47 8.53 -11.00
CA LEU A 176 11.53 9.91 -11.49
C LEU A 176 12.53 10.77 -10.71
N GLN A 177 12.59 10.62 -9.38
CA GLN A 177 13.56 11.36 -8.55
C GLN A 177 15.01 10.96 -8.85
N MET A 178 15.24 9.71 -9.23
CA MET A 178 16.55 9.21 -9.66
C MET A 178 16.89 9.53 -11.13
N GLY A 179 16.04 10.29 -11.83
CA GLY A 179 16.24 10.68 -13.21
C GLY A 179 15.81 9.64 -14.25
N HIS A 180 15.18 8.55 -13.82
CA HIS A 180 14.69 7.52 -14.72
C HIS A 180 13.31 7.85 -15.30
N SER A 181 13.05 7.37 -16.50
CA SER A 181 11.70 7.33 -17.06
C SER A 181 11.00 6.03 -16.61
N PRO A 182 9.94 6.08 -15.80
CA PRO A 182 9.21 4.88 -15.38
C PRO A 182 8.75 4.02 -16.55
N ARG A 183 8.37 4.67 -17.66
CA ARG A 183 7.96 3.98 -18.89
C ARG A 183 9.11 3.24 -19.56
N ALA A 184 10.28 3.88 -19.71
CA ALA A 184 11.45 3.24 -20.31
C ALA A 184 11.92 2.05 -19.46
N MET A 185 11.93 2.23 -18.14
CA MET A 185 12.22 1.14 -17.21
C MET A 185 11.23 -0.01 -17.34
N ALA A 186 9.94 0.29 -17.39
CA ALA A 186 8.89 -0.72 -17.52
C ALA A 186 9.03 -1.54 -18.82
N ILE A 187 9.40 -0.90 -19.92
CA ILE A 187 9.66 -1.57 -21.21
C ILE A 187 10.86 -2.53 -21.08
N ALA A 188 11.99 -2.05 -20.56
CA ALA A 188 13.19 -2.87 -20.39
C ALA A 188 12.95 -4.06 -19.43
N GLN A 189 12.26 -3.82 -18.32
CA GLN A 189 11.93 -4.87 -17.36
C GLN A 189 10.91 -5.87 -17.91
N ALA A 190 9.93 -5.41 -18.71
CA ALA A 190 8.98 -6.29 -19.36
C ALA A 190 9.65 -7.30 -20.30
N GLU A 191 10.76 -6.94 -20.93
CA GLU A 191 11.56 -7.86 -21.74
C GLU A 191 12.21 -8.95 -20.89
N THR A 192 12.78 -8.59 -19.76
CA THR A 192 13.32 -9.54 -18.78
C THR A 192 12.23 -10.43 -18.21
N ASP A 193 11.07 -9.87 -17.89
CA ASP A 193 9.91 -10.58 -17.32
C ASP A 193 9.32 -11.60 -18.31
N ARG A 194 9.47 -11.41 -19.63
CA ARG A 194 8.95 -12.35 -20.67
C ARG A 194 9.61 -13.73 -20.63
N VAL A 195 10.83 -13.81 -20.17
CA VAL A 195 11.51 -15.10 -19.89
C VAL A 195 10.95 -15.77 -18.62
N GLY A 196 10.00 -15.20 -18.09
CA GLY A 196 9.38 -15.09 -16.80
C GLY A 196 9.00 -16.38 -16.09
N ASP A 197 8.90 -16.24 -14.79
CA ASP A 197 8.44 -17.24 -13.84
C ASP A 197 6.95 -17.58 -14.09
N PRO A 198 6.61 -18.80 -14.53
CA PRO A 198 5.23 -19.24 -14.72
C PRO A 198 4.37 -19.13 -13.45
N ALA A 199 5.00 -19.27 -12.26
CA ALA A 199 4.30 -19.15 -11.00
C ALA A 199 3.82 -17.71 -10.73
N ARG A 200 4.59 -16.71 -11.13
CA ARG A 200 4.19 -15.30 -11.05
C ARG A 200 2.99 -15.01 -11.96
N HIS A 201 2.99 -15.57 -13.17
CA HIS A 201 1.87 -15.45 -14.09
C HIS A 201 0.60 -16.08 -13.50
N ALA A 202 0.68 -17.30 -13.01
CA ALA A 202 -0.44 -18.02 -12.41
C ALA A 202 -0.98 -17.29 -11.18
N TRP A 203 -0.10 -16.78 -10.33
CA TRP A 203 -0.49 -15.99 -9.16
C TRP A 203 -1.25 -14.71 -9.55
N ARG A 204 -0.75 -13.95 -10.52
CA ARG A 204 -1.42 -12.73 -10.99
C ARG A 204 -2.78 -13.04 -11.58
N GLN A 205 -2.87 -14.10 -12.39
CA GLN A 205 -4.14 -14.51 -12.98
C GLN A 205 -5.15 -14.94 -11.92
N ALA A 206 -4.73 -15.73 -10.94
CA ALA A 206 -5.58 -16.13 -9.83
C ALA A 206 -6.09 -14.92 -9.03
N TRP A 207 -5.27 -13.88 -8.90
CA TRP A 207 -5.71 -12.65 -8.24
C TRP A 207 -6.74 -11.87 -9.09
N ILE A 208 -6.53 -11.75 -10.41
CA ILE A 208 -7.50 -11.15 -11.33
C ILE A 208 -8.84 -11.92 -11.28
N ASP A 209 -8.80 -13.25 -11.35
CA ASP A 209 -9.98 -14.10 -11.30
C ASP A 209 -10.73 -13.91 -9.97
N ARG A 210 -10.01 -13.81 -8.85
CA ARG A 210 -10.58 -13.47 -7.55
C ARG A 210 -11.27 -12.11 -7.57
N VAL A 211 -10.64 -11.07 -8.10
CA VAL A 211 -11.25 -9.72 -8.17
C VAL A 211 -12.51 -9.74 -9.02
N ARG A 212 -12.54 -10.52 -10.11
CA ARG A 212 -13.71 -10.61 -10.99
C ARG A 212 -14.87 -11.39 -10.41
N SER A 213 -14.58 -12.45 -9.65
CA SER A 213 -15.58 -13.36 -9.09
C SER A 213 -16.04 -13.00 -7.68
N HIS A 214 -15.36 -12.07 -7.01
CA HIS A 214 -15.63 -11.74 -5.62
C HIS A 214 -16.92 -10.92 -5.48
N GLU A 215 -17.84 -11.44 -4.66
CA GLU A 215 -19.00 -10.65 -4.23
C GLU A 215 -18.55 -9.53 -3.30
N PRO A 216 -18.95 -8.27 -3.56
CA PRO A 216 -18.49 -7.13 -2.78
C PRO A 216 -18.85 -7.27 -1.30
N GLN A 217 -17.84 -7.24 -0.45
CA GLN A 217 -18.02 -7.15 0.99
C GLN A 217 -17.80 -5.68 1.42
N TRP A 218 -18.57 -5.26 2.41
CA TRP A 218 -18.57 -3.88 2.87
C TRP A 218 -18.43 -3.82 4.37
N PRO A 219 -17.77 -2.78 4.91
CA PRO A 219 -17.85 -2.48 6.31
C PRO A 219 -19.29 -2.30 6.76
N ASP A 220 -19.58 -2.60 8.03
CA ASP A 220 -20.88 -2.30 8.63
C ASP A 220 -21.25 -0.85 8.38
N PRO A 221 -22.56 -0.51 8.23
CA PRO A 221 -23.01 0.87 7.97
C PRO A 221 -22.49 1.90 8.97
N ASP A 222 -22.34 1.52 10.24
CA ASP A 222 -21.85 2.38 11.32
C ASP A 222 -20.31 2.41 11.43
N HIS A 223 -19.60 1.58 10.67
CA HIS A 223 -18.15 1.59 10.66
C HIS A 223 -17.63 2.77 9.82
N PRO A 224 -16.64 3.55 10.30
CA PRO A 224 -16.13 4.74 9.58
C PRO A 224 -15.64 4.46 8.16
N ALA A 225 -15.12 3.26 7.91
CA ALA A 225 -14.65 2.86 6.59
C ALA A 225 -15.79 2.64 5.57
N CYS A 226 -17.05 2.48 6.01
CA CYS A 226 -18.16 2.24 5.10
C CYS A 226 -18.35 3.38 4.09
N GLY A 227 -18.27 4.62 4.56
CA GLY A 227 -18.39 5.81 3.70
C GLY A 227 -17.33 5.84 2.60
N PRO A 228 -16.02 5.82 2.92
CA PRO A 228 -14.93 5.77 1.95
C PRO A 228 -15.00 4.57 0.99
N ALA A 229 -15.28 3.36 1.50
CA ALA A 229 -15.39 2.16 0.66
C ALA A 229 -16.51 2.28 -0.38
N ARG A 230 -17.72 2.70 0.05
CA ARG A 230 -18.86 2.95 -0.85
C ARG A 230 -18.61 4.08 -1.83
N LEU A 231 -17.76 5.03 -1.45
CA LEU A 231 -17.41 6.14 -2.30
C LEU A 231 -16.47 5.70 -3.43
N LEU A 232 -15.47 4.87 -3.16
CA LEU A 232 -14.63 4.26 -4.20
C LEU A 232 -15.45 3.36 -5.13
N ASP A 233 -16.37 2.59 -4.59
CA ASP A 233 -17.31 1.79 -5.39
C ASP A 233 -18.16 2.66 -6.31
N ALA A 234 -18.76 3.71 -5.78
CA ALA A 234 -19.57 4.64 -6.57
C ALA A 234 -18.76 5.33 -7.68
N ALA A 235 -17.51 5.71 -7.39
CA ALA A 235 -16.64 6.37 -8.34
C ALA A 235 -16.13 5.41 -9.43
N TRP A 236 -15.60 4.24 -9.03
CA TRP A 236 -14.85 3.37 -9.93
C TRP A 236 -15.68 2.26 -10.58
N ARG A 237 -16.64 1.69 -9.84
CA ARG A 237 -17.48 0.62 -10.39
C ARG A 237 -18.75 1.14 -11.05
N ALA A 238 -19.31 2.22 -10.50
CA ALA A 238 -20.56 2.81 -11.01
C ALA A 238 -20.35 4.08 -11.83
N ASP A 239 -19.12 4.59 -11.98
CA ASP A 239 -18.77 5.84 -12.69
C ASP A 239 -19.53 7.07 -12.18
N LEU A 240 -19.93 7.11 -10.91
CA LEU A 240 -20.75 8.16 -10.29
C LEU A 240 -19.89 9.22 -9.58
N TYR A 241 -18.97 9.85 -10.29
CA TYR A 241 -18.00 10.79 -9.72
C TYR A 241 -18.63 12.00 -9.03
N GLY A 242 -19.71 12.52 -9.57
CA GLY A 242 -20.45 13.64 -8.95
C GLY A 242 -21.02 13.27 -7.57
N LYS A 243 -21.56 12.06 -7.43
CA LYS A 243 -22.05 11.52 -6.16
C LYS A 243 -20.89 11.32 -5.16
N ALA A 244 -19.79 10.75 -5.62
CA ALA A 244 -18.60 10.55 -4.84
C ALA A 244 -18.04 11.91 -4.35
N ALA A 245 -17.89 12.89 -5.24
CA ALA A 245 -17.42 14.22 -4.93
C ALA A 245 -18.24 14.93 -3.83
N GLY A 246 -19.53 14.66 -3.71
CA GLY A 246 -20.39 15.21 -2.67
C GLY A 246 -20.02 14.83 -1.24
N ARG A 247 -19.31 13.71 -1.07
CA ARG A 247 -18.84 13.18 0.24
C ARG A 247 -17.42 13.62 0.61
N VAL A 248 -16.77 14.41 -0.22
CA VAL A 248 -15.40 14.86 -0.06
C VAL A 248 -15.38 16.35 0.28
N SER A 249 -14.43 16.80 1.09
CA SER A 249 -14.23 18.22 1.37
C SER A 249 -13.94 19.01 0.09
N PRO A 250 -14.47 20.23 -0.08
CA PRO A 250 -14.07 21.10 -1.18
C PRO A 250 -12.56 21.35 -1.26
N SER A 251 -11.87 21.35 -0.11
CA SER A 251 -10.43 21.59 0.06
C SER A 251 -9.64 20.33 0.42
N ILE A 252 -10.10 19.15 0.00
CA ILE A 252 -9.40 17.90 0.27
C ILE A 252 -7.93 17.98 -0.16
N GLU A 253 -7.04 17.50 0.70
CA GLU A 253 -5.64 17.24 0.36
C GLU A 253 -5.52 15.86 -0.30
N VAL A 254 -4.80 15.79 -1.40
CA VAL A 254 -4.66 14.57 -2.22
C VAL A 254 -3.20 14.27 -2.43
N CYS A 255 -2.80 13.03 -2.09
CA CYS A 255 -1.48 12.49 -2.39
C CYS A 255 -1.66 11.15 -3.11
N TRP A 256 -1.26 11.10 -4.38
CA TRP A 256 -1.38 9.93 -5.24
C TRP A 256 -0.03 9.55 -5.86
N PRO A 257 0.12 8.30 -6.34
CA PRO A 257 1.36 7.81 -6.92
C PRO A 257 1.92 8.71 -8.01
N THR A 258 3.23 8.60 -8.25
CA THR A 258 3.95 9.35 -9.28
C THR A 258 3.95 10.87 -9.01
N GLY A 259 3.88 11.25 -7.72
CA GLY A 259 3.96 12.64 -7.29
C GLY A 259 2.71 13.47 -7.60
N ARG A 260 1.58 12.85 -7.86
CA ARG A 260 0.28 13.54 -8.06
C ARG A 260 -0.24 14.05 -6.72
N ASN A 261 0.28 15.20 -6.29
CA ASN A 261 -0.12 15.87 -5.06
C ASN A 261 -0.88 17.15 -5.40
N GLY A 262 -1.98 17.42 -4.70
CA GLY A 262 -2.78 18.60 -4.95
C GLY A 262 -3.92 18.76 -3.97
N TRP A 263 -4.74 19.74 -4.23
CA TRP A 263 -5.89 20.08 -3.40
C TRP A 263 -7.16 20.23 -4.20
N GLY A 264 -8.25 20.01 -3.51
CA GLY A 264 -9.57 20.26 -4.02
C GLY A 264 -10.25 19.06 -4.65
N ARG A 265 -11.56 19.10 -4.57
CA ARG A 265 -12.44 18.02 -5.01
C ARG A 265 -12.27 17.68 -6.50
N GLY A 266 -12.06 18.68 -7.34
CA GLY A 266 -11.83 18.48 -8.78
C GLY A 266 -10.53 17.73 -9.05
N TYR A 267 -9.47 18.04 -8.31
CA TYR A 267 -8.20 17.30 -8.41
C TYR A 267 -8.35 15.85 -8.00
N TRP A 268 -9.02 15.59 -6.89
CA TRP A 268 -9.30 14.24 -6.41
C TRP A 268 -10.09 13.41 -7.43
N VAL A 269 -11.17 13.99 -7.98
CA VAL A 269 -11.95 13.35 -9.07
C VAL A 269 -11.08 13.06 -10.28
N GLY A 270 -10.21 14.01 -10.65
CA GLY A 270 -9.26 13.84 -11.75
C GLY A 270 -8.36 12.61 -11.58
N CYS A 271 -7.82 12.37 -10.37
CA CYS A 271 -7.01 11.21 -10.08
C CYS A 271 -7.81 9.90 -10.26
N LEU A 272 -9.03 9.84 -9.74
CA LEU A 272 -9.91 8.67 -9.87
C LEU A 272 -10.25 8.39 -11.34
N VAL A 273 -10.63 9.42 -12.09
CA VAL A 273 -10.98 9.30 -13.52
C VAL A 273 -9.78 8.85 -14.34
N GLN A 274 -8.58 9.39 -14.08
CA GLN A 274 -7.36 9.01 -14.81
C GLN A 274 -7.07 7.51 -14.71
N LEU A 275 -7.19 6.93 -13.52
CA LEU A 275 -7.00 5.49 -13.34
C LEU A 275 -8.11 4.72 -14.06
N ARG A 276 -9.36 5.05 -13.79
CA ARG A 276 -10.52 4.33 -14.29
C ARG A 276 -10.59 4.35 -15.83
N ALA A 277 -10.25 5.46 -16.46
CA ALA A 277 -10.27 5.63 -17.92
C ALA A 277 -9.27 4.74 -18.67
N GLN A 278 -8.28 4.16 -17.99
CA GLN A 278 -7.33 3.25 -18.62
C GLN A 278 -7.89 1.83 -18.79
N LEU A 279 -8.91 1.46 -18.03
CA LEU A 279 -9.33 0.07 -17.85
C LEU A 279 -10.80 -0.13 -18.24
N HIS A 280 -11.05 -0.92 -19.27
CA HIS A 280 -12.37 -1.46 -19.60
C HIS A 280 -12.66 -2.72 -18.75
N ARG A 281 -13.93 -3.10 -18.66
CA ARG A 281 -14.37 -4.26 -17.86
C ARG A 281 -13.79 -4.19 -16.45
N PHE A 282 -13.87 -3.02 -15.86
CA PHE A 282 -13.30 -2.73 -14.56
C PHE A 282 -14.00 -3.51 -13.45
N ALA A 283 -13.24 -4.14 -12.59
CA ALA A 283 -13.71 -4.77 -11.37
C ALA A 283 -12.91 -4.24 -10.18
N LEU A 284 -13.56 -4.13 -9.03
CA LEU A 284 -12.99 -3.61 -7.77
C LEU A 284 -13.42 -4.50 -6.61
N VAL A 285 -12.48 -4.80 -5.73
CA VAL A 285 -12.70 -5.41 -4.42
C VAL A 285 -12.05 -4.54 -3.36
N ILE A 286 -12.74 -4.28 -2.27
CA ILE A 286 -12.13 -3.78 -1.03
C ILE A 286 -11.68 -5.01 -0.26
N ASP A 287 -10.38 -5.22 -0.19
CA ASP A 287 -9.77 -6.43 0.37
C ASP A 287 -9.74 -6.43 1.89
N HIS A 288 -9.55 -5.25 2.49
CA HIS A 288 -9.54 -5.06 3.93
C HIS A 288 -9.84 -3.59 4.29
N TRP A 289 -10.25 -3.36 5.52
CA TRP A 289 -10.46 -2.02 6.07
C TRP A 289 -10.17 -1.98 7.57
N ALA A 290 -9.64 -0.85 8.00
CA ALA A 290 -9.46 -0.51 9.40
C ALA A 290 -9.77 0.96 9.65
N ALA A 291 -10.09 1.31 10.88
CA ALA A 291 -10.32 2.70 11.25
C ALA A 291 -9.90 2.94 12.70
N ARG A 292 -9.49 4.17 13.01
CA ARG A 292 -9.19 4.59 14.36
C ARG A 292 -9.43 6.08 14.56
N PRO A 293 -9.73 6.50 15.80
CA PRO A 293 -9.90 7.91 16.11
C PRO A 293 -8.57 8.66 16.01
N LEU A 294 -8.65 9.90 15.58
CA LEU A 294 -7.61 10.91 15.63
C LEU A 294 -8.00 12.03 16.59
N PRO A 295 -7.05 12.91 16.99
CA PRO A 295 -7.38 14.12 17.73
C PRO A 295 -8.46 14.97 17.02
N HIS A 296 -9.14 15.81 17.80
CA HIS A 296 -10.15 16.77 17.31
C HIS A 296 -11.38 16.14 16.62
N GLY A 297 -11.70 14.89 16.95
CA GLY A 297 -12.88 14.20 16.40
C GLY A 297 -12.72 13.75 14.95
N GLU A 298 -11.51 13.74 14.43
CA GLU A 298 -11.21 13.14 13.14
C GLU A 298 -11.10 11.61 13.27
N VAL A 299 -11.21 10.93 12.13
CA VAL A 299 -11.06 9.48 12.02
C VAL A 299 -10.13 9.15 10.86
N ALA A 300 -9.10 8.37 11.13
CA ALA A 300 -8.28 7.75 10.08
C ALA A 300 -8.92 6.44 9.63
N VAL A 301 -8.92 6.22 8.32
CA VAL A 301 -9.44 5.01 7.68
C VAL A 301 -8.41 4.49 6.69
N ALA A 302 -8.10 3.20 6.79
CA ALA A 302 -7.32 2.49 5.77
C ALA A 302 -8.25 1.59 4.96
N LEU A 303 -8.07 1.59 3.64
CA LEU A 303 -8.70 0.67 2.72
C LEU A 303 -7.61 0.01 1.88
N ARG A 304 -7.45 -1.32 2.00
CA ARG A 304 -6.72 -2.10 1.00
C ARG A 304 -7.69 -2.54 -0.08
N TRP A 305 -7.29 -2.39 -1.34
CA TRP A 305 -8.15 -2.68 -2.47
C TRP A 305 -7.38 -3.30 -3.64
N SER A 306 -8.09 -4.06 -4.45
CA SER A 306 -7.62 -4.62 -5.70
C SER A 306 -8.59 -4.28 -6.82
N ALA A 307 -8.07 -3.87 -7.95
CA ALA A 307 -8.83 -3.61 -9.16
C ALA A 307 -8.20 -4.31 -10.35
N CYS A 308 -9.01 -4.67 -11.33
CA CYS A 308 -8.50 -5.18 -12.60
C CYS A 308 -9.38 -4.71 -13.76
N GLY A 309 -8.83 -4.81 -14.94
CA GLY A 309 -9.54 -4.48 -16.18
C GLY A 309 -8.66 -4.68 -17.41
N VAL A 310 -9.26 -4.49 -18.58
CA VAL A 310 -8.54 -4.56 -19.86
C VAL A 310 -8.00 -3.17 -20.20
N HIS A 311 -6.70 -3.05 -20.45
CA HIS A 311 -6.07 -1.81 -20.83
C HIS A 311 -6.52 -1.37 -22.23
N ALA A 312 -7.43 -0.39 -22.29
CA ALA A 312 -8.04 0.11 -23.50
C ALA A 312 -8.04 1.65 -23.60
N GLY A 313 -7.56 2.34 -22.55
CA GLY A 313 -7.53 3.81 -22.51
C GLY A 313 -6.33 4.44 -23.21
N ASN A 314 -6.50 5.67 -23.68
CA ASN A 314 -5.45 6.50 -24.31
C ASN A 314 -4.82 7.51 -23.34
N GLY A 315 -4.91 7.28 -22.04
CA GLY A 315 -4.37 8.15 -21.00
C GLY A 315 -2.86 7.97 -20.74
N PRO A 316 -2.41 8.10 -19.48
CA PRO A 316 -0.98 8.04 -19.13
C PRO A 316 -0.27 6.76 -19.54
N TRP A 317 -0.99 5.63 -19.61
CA TRP A 317 -0.41 4.32 -19.94
C TRP A 317 -0.42 3.95 -21.41
N ARG A 318 -0.92 4.87 -22.28
CA ARG A 318 -1.04 4.68 -23.75
C ARG A 318 0.21 4.11 -24.45
N PRO A 319 0.08 3.48 -25.63
CA PRO A 319 -1.18 3.17 -26.32
C PRO A 319 -1.93 2.02 -25.68
N PRO A 320 -3.22 1.84 -25.97
CA PRO A 320 -4.00 0.68 -25.54
C PRO A 320 -3.36 -0.62 -26.00
N THR A 321 -3.32 -1.61 -25.11
CA THR A 321 -2.67 -2.90 -25.40
C THR A 321 -3.60 -4.10 -25.40
N GLY A 322 -4.85 -3.92 -24.95
CA GLY A 322 -5.80 -5.03 -24.78
C GLY A 322 -5.44 -6.04 -23.68
N ARG A 323 -4.39 -5.78 -22.88
CA ARG A 323 -3.94 -6.69 -21.83
C ARG A 323 -4.79 -6.54 -20.57
N GLU A 324 -4.97 -7.63 -19.85
CA GLU A 324 -5.49 -7.60 -18.50
C GLU A 324 -4.46 -7.02 -17.53
N ILE A 325 -4.89 -6.04 -16.76
CA ILE A 325 -4.07 -5.31 -15.79
C ILE A 325 -4.67 -5.49 -14.40
N LEU A 326 -3.81 -5.84 -13.46
CA LEU A 326 -4.08 -5.84 -12.03
C LEU A 326 -3.49 -4.57 -11.40
N VAL A 327 -4.29 -3.86 -10.63
CA VAL A 327 -3.86 -2.74 -9.79
C VAL A 327 -4.25 -3.06 -8.37
N ALA A 328 -3.29 -3.11 -7.47
CA ALA A 328 -3.55 -3.28 -6.05
C ALA A 328 -2.91 -2.14 -5.28
N GLY A 329 -3.59 -1.66 -4.26
CA GLY A 329 -3.12 -0.52 -3.48
C GLY A 329 -3.80 -0.37 -2.14
N SER A 330 -3.37 0.63 -1.41
CA SER A 330 -3.95 1.05 -0.15
C SER A 330 -4.24 2.55 -0.18
N SER A 331 -5.37 2.95 0.40
CA SER A 331 -5.80 4.35 0.55
C SER A 331 -6.00 4.66 2.02
N HIS A 332 -5.26 5.63 2.53
CA HIS A 332 -5.46 6.19 3.86
C HIS A 332 -6.27 7.48 3.73
N HIS A 333 -7.40 7.51 4.37
CA HIS A 333 -8.28 8.68 4.41
C HIS A 333 -8.33 9.28 5.81
N VAL A 334 -8.45 10.60 5.88
CA VAL A 334 -8.85 11.29 7.11
C VAL A 334 -10.24 11.85 6.91
N LEU A 335 -11.13 11.50 7.84
CA LEU A 335 -12.50 11.99 7.87
C LEU A 335 -12.66 13.06 8.95
N ARG A 336 -13.35 14.15 8.61
CA ARG A 336 -13.81 15.18 9.53
C ARG A 336 -15.30 15.43 9.24
N ASN A 337 -16.12 15.30 10.27
CA ASN A 337 -17.58 15.45 10.14
C ASN A 337 -18.18 14.60 9.00
N GLY A 338 -17.73 13.35 8.87
CA GLY A 338 -18.20 12.39 7.87
C GLY A 338 -17.75 12.68 6.42
N ARG A 339 -16.84 13.66 6.20
CA ARG A 339 -16.28 13.98 4.88
C ARG A 339 -14.81 13.65 4.83
N ILE A 340 -14.33 13.13 3.72
CA ILE A 340 -12.90 12.93 3.50
C ILE A 340 -12.23 14.30 3.31
N VAL A 341 -11.27 14.63 4.18
CA VAL A 341 -10.47 15.86 4.13
C VAL A 341 -9.06 15.63 3.62
N ARG A 342 -8.59 14.38 3.66
CA ARG A 342 -7.30 13.93 3.12
C ARG A 342 -7.46 12.56 2.49
N ASP A 343 -6.84 12.37 1.33
CA ASP A 343 -6.69 11.09 0.61
C ASP A 343 -5.19 10.87 0.32
N GLN A 344 -4.66 9.78 0.82
CA GLN A 344 -3.28 9.34 0.59
C GLN A 344 -3.34 7.92 0.02
N THR A 345 -3.37 7.83 -1.29
CA THR A 345 -3.46 6.57 -2.03
C THR A 345 -2.08 6.17 -2.55
N VAL A 346 -1.73 4.91 -2.36
CA VAL A 346 -0.48 4.31 -2.87
C VAL A 346 -0.79 3.03 -3.64
N PHE A 347 -0.29 2.94 -4.84
CA PHE A 347 -0.18 1.73 -5.65
C PHE A 347 1.06 1.83 -6.53
N ASP A 348 1.58 0.70 -6.99
CA ASP A 348 2.79 0.67 -7.81
C ASP A 348 2.47 0.90 -9.29
N GLU A 349 2.57 2.14 -9.76
CA GLU A 349 2.33 2.49 -11.15
C GLU A 349 3.43 1.95 -12.09
N LEU A 350 4.67 1.74 -11.60
CA LEU A 350 5.72 1.11 -12.39
C LEU A 350 5.38 -0.35 -12.70
N ALA A 351 4.88 -1.09 -11.71
CA ALA A 351 4.41 -2.46 -11.92
C ALA A 351 3.21 -2.53 -12.87
N VAL A 352 2.32 -1.54 -12.84
CA VAL A 352 1.24 -1.41 -13.83
C VAL A 352 1.80 -1.21 -15.23
N LEU A 353 2.75 -0.30 -15.40
CA LEU A 353 3.40 -0.06 -16.71
C LEU A 353 4.13 -1.31 -17.22
N ARG A 354 4.79 -2.09 -16.35
CA ARG A 354 5.39 -3.37 -16.73
C ARG A 354 4.36 -4.33 -17.31
N GLN A 355 3.18 -4.46 -16.67
CA GLN A 355 2.08 -5.28 -17.20
C GLN A 355 1.58 -4.76 -18.56
N VAL A 356 1.43 -3.45 -18.71
CA VAL A 356 1.06 -2.81 -19.98
C VAL A 356 2.02 -3.19 -21.11
N HIS A 357 3.31 -3.26 -20.83
CA HIS A 357 4.35 -3.63 -21.80
C HIS A 357 4.61 -5.15 -21.91
N GLY A 358 3.82 -5.98 -21.22
CA GLY A 358 3.87 -7.44 -21.33
C GLY A 358 4.80 -8.10 -20.32
N GLY A 359 5.19 -7.40 -19.26
CA GLY A 359 5.92 -7.94 -18.11
C GLY A 359 5.02 -8.50 -17.01
N LEU A 360 5.66 -8.98 -15.93
CA LEU A 360 5.00 -9.52 -14.74
C LEU A 360 3.96 -10.62 -15.05
N GLY A 361 4.26 -11.48 -16.03
CA GLY A 361 3.37 -12.56 -16.46
C GLY A 361 2.09 -12.06 -17.13
N ALA A 362 2.16 -10.95 -17.87
CA ALA A 362 1.03 -10.44 -18.63
C ALA A 362 0.54 -11.45 -19.67
N GLN A 363 -0.78 -11.61 -19.79
CA GLN A 363 -1.36 -12.41 -20.88
C GLN A 363 -1.18 -11.73 -22.24
N ALA A 364 -1.23 -12.52 -23.31
CA ALA A 364 -1.37 -11.97 -24.65
C ALA A 364 -2.62 -11.08 -24.73
N PRO A 365 -2.61 -10.04 -25.60
CA PRO A 365 -3.81 -9.27 -25.86
C PRO A 365 -4.96 -10.21 -26.23
N ALA A 366 -6.16 -9.97 -25.68
CA ALA A 366 -7.34 -10.70 -26.12
C ALA A 366 -7.55 -10.42 -27.61
N GLU A 367 -7.63 -11.44 -28.44
CA GLU A 367 -7.97 -11.28 -29.85
C GLU A 367 -9.31 -10.53 -29.95
N GLY A 368 -9.35 -9.39 -30.59
CA GLY A 368 -10.59 -8.70 -30.94
C GLY A 368 -10.91 -7.36 -30.26
N VAL A 369 -10.01 -6.73 -29.54
CA VAL A 369 -10.21 -5.31 -29.15
C VAL A 369 -9.56 -4.40 -30.18
N ARG A 370 -10.22 -4.23 -31.33
CA ARG A 370 -9.99 -3.14 -32.29
C ARG A 370 -11.03 -2.05 -32.14
#